data_cd7b9edc4ec1205eaa53ab8eaa58583d
#
_entry.id   cd7b9edc4ec1205eaa53ab8eaa58583d
#
_cell.length_a   1.000
_cell.length_b   1.000
_cell.length_c   1.000
_cell.angle_alpha   90.00
_cell.angle_beta   90.00
_cell.angle_gamma   90.00
#
_symmetry.space_group_name_H-M   'P 1'
#
loop_
_entity.id
_entity.type
_entity.pdbx_description
1 polymer ?
#
loop_
_entity_poly.entity_id
_entity_poly.type
_entity_poly.pdbx_seq_one_letter_code
_entity_poly.pdbx_strand_id
1 'polypeptide(L)'
;MNQKKQLLVNTIIIAIGKLSTQVVSFLLLPLYTSKLSPAEYGTYDFLVTLSTFLLPIITLLMEESMFRFLIDADDLKSKKRVITDTIAYTLVGTFIFTAIAGIIMGVMHYEYAFVFILFIISNILLGLSNALARGTGKIKLYSFSNFILGASTIVLNIIFIVSLKLGVSGLLWANTVANSATAIIILLKLHLPQFVSRKDFHKSTLREMLRYSVPLVPNNLSWIIISLSDRLMLTAMSGTEANGIYSIANKFPNIIYTCYGFFSTAWKESAAKILKDDNKVKYYNSIYKDIKFFLKAIVLGLIAIMPFVFSLFVDESYNDAYMYIPILVISIYYTNMSNFYGGIFTAYKNTKIMGSTTVAAAIINIVINIIFIPKFGIYAASFSTLISNLIVFVYRRYKLKEYIVLKEKFNYVFWILLVATLITYYKNNLIANIIMFIIVLAYCIFTNMSFLKKIAEPVINKFKK
;
A
#
# COMPACT_ATOMS: atom_id res chain seq x y z
N MET A 1 4.95 22.35 23.85
CA MET A 1 5.14 22.35 22.40
C MET A 1 3.77 22.58 21.75
N ASN A 2 3.63 23.52 20.81
CA ASN A 2 2.32 23.84 20.22
C ASN A 2 1.74 22.57 19.55
N GLN A 3 0.46 22.23 19.79
CA GLN A 3 -0.21 21.02 19.28
C GLN A 3 0.00 20.80 17.77
N LYS A 4 0.02 21.91 16.99
CA LYS A 4 0.33 21.85 15.54
C LYS A 4 1.75 21.35 15.25
N LYS A 5 2.74 21.78 16.05
CA LYS A 5 4.14 21.35 15.88
C LYS A 5 4.31 19.87 16.25
N GLN A 6 3.59 19.42 17.28
CA GLN A 6 3.59 18.01 17.70
C GLN A 6 2.94 17.12 16.65
N LEU A 7 1.81 17.55 16.08
CA LEU A 7 1.15 16.81 14.97
C LEU A 7 2.06 16.69 13.75
N LEU A 8 2.70 17.77 13.32
CA LEU A 8 3.65 17.75 12.20
C LEU A 8 4.82 16.80 12.46
N VAL A 9 5.45 16.87 13.64
CA VAL A 9 6.56 15.99 14.01
C VAL A 9 6.11 14.52 14.00
N ASN A 10 4.97 14.21 14.60
CA ASN A 10 4.43 12.86 14.62
C ASN A 10 4.11 12.35 13.21
N THR A 11 3.54 13.20 12.35
CA THR A 11 3.24 12.84 10.95
C THR A 11 4.52 12.53 10.16
N ILE A 12 5.56 13.36 10.31
CA ILE A 12 6.86 13.13 9.66
C ILE A 12 7.50 11.82 10.16
N ILE A 13 7.46 11.56 11.47
CA ILE A 13 8.03 10.34 12.07
C ILE A 13 7.30 9.10 11.53
N ILE A 14 5.97 9.13 11.46
CA ILE A 14 5.17 8.02 10.90
C ILE A 14 5.44 7.84 9.40
N ALA A 15 5.57 8.94 8.65
CA ALA A 15 5.87 8.90 7.23
C ALA A 15 7.25 8.29 6.97
N ILE A 16 8.28 8.67 7.71
CA ILE A 16 9.62 8.10 7.61
C ILE A 16 9.59 6.59 7.93
N GLY A 17 8.87 6.19 8.99
CA GLY A 17 8.74 4.77 9.34
C GLY A 17 8.05 3.94 8.25
N LYS A 18 7.01 4.46 7.59
CA LYS A 18 6.33 3.78 6.48
C LYS A 18 7.17 3.79 5.19
N LEU A 19 7.89 4.87 4.90
CA LEU A 19 8.78 4.95 3.76
C LEU A 19 9.93 3.96 3.88
N SER A 20 10.52 3.81 5.08
CA SER A 20 11.63 2.88 5.28
C SER A 20 11.24 1.43 4.95
N THR A 21 10.05 0.96 5.35
CA THR A 21 9.58 -0.38 5.01
C THR A 21 9.35 -0.58 3.52
N GLN A 22 8.86 0.45 2.82
CA GLN A 22 8.67 0.39 1.36
C GLN A 22 9.99 0.40 0.59
N VAL A 23 10.93 1.23 1.03
CA VAL A 23 12.30 1.27 0.47
C VAL A 23 13.01 -0.07 0.70
N VAL A 24 12.88 -0.65 1.89
CA VAL A 24 13.40 -1.99 2.20
C VAL A 24 12.84 -3.04 1.23
N SER A 25 11.54 -3.06 1.02
CA SER A 25 10.89 -4.01 0.10
C SER A 25 11.39 -3.87 -1.34
N PHE A 26 11.76 -2.66 -1.76
CA PHE A 26 12.33 -2.41 -3.08
C PHE A 26 13.82 -2.78 -3.15
N LEU A 27 14.59 -2.45 -2.12
CA LEU A 27 16.02 -2.81 -2.06
C LEU A 27 16.26 -4.32 -2.01
N LEU A 28 15.29 -5.09 -1.51
CA LEU A 28 15.33 -6.55 -1.51
C LEU A 28 14.92 -7.17 -2.86
N LEU A 29 14.46 -6.36 -3.82
CA LEU A 29 14.02 -6.86 -5.11
C LEU A 29 15.12 -7.63 -5.88
N PRO A 30 16.36 -7.13 -6.00
CA PRO A 30 17.44 -7.89 -6.64
C PRO A 30 17.74 -9.22 -5.93
N LEU A 31 17.66 -9.22 -4.60
CA LEU A 31 17.86 -10.45 -3.81
C LEU A 31 16.77 -11.49 -4.13
N TYR A 32 15.52 -11.07 -4.16
CA TYR A 32 14.41 -11.98 -4.40
C TYR A 32 14.45 -12.54 -5.82
N THR A 33 14.66 -11.70 -6.82
CA THR A 33 14.66 -12.13 -8.22
C THR A 33 15.87 -13.00 -8.58
N SER A 34 17.04 -12.78 -7.95
CA SER A 34 18.23 -13.57 -8.20
C SER A 34 18.27 -14.92 -7.45
N LYS A 35 17.44 -15.11 -6.41
CA LYS A 35 17.50 -16.31 -5.56
C LYS A 35 16.23 -17.16 -5.60
N LEU A 36 15.16 -16.63 -6.12
CA LEU A 36 13.87 -17.30 -6.21
C LEU A 36 13.40 -17.34 -7.65
N SER A 37 12.82 -18.45 -8.08
CA SER A 37 12.12 -18.53 -9.34
C SER A 37 10.82 -17.69 -9.32
N PRO A 38 10.28 -17.31 -10.50
CA PRO A 38 8.99 -16.63 -10.57
C PRO A 38 7.85 -17.38 -9.87
N ALA A 39 7.83 -18.71 -9.94
CA ALA A 39 6.84 -19.55 -9.28
C ALA A 39 6.97 -19.49 -7.74
N GLU A 40 8.19 -19.57 -7.22
CA GLU A 40 8.45 -19.45 -5.78
C GLU A 40 8.05 -18.07 -5.25
N TYR A 41 8.47 -17.00 -5.93
CA TYR A 41 8.10 -15.65 -5.53
C TYR A 41 6.59 -15.41 -5.65
N GLY A 42 5.96 -15.95 -6.68
CA GLY A 42 4.51 -15.92 -6.87
C GLY A 42 3.74 -16.64 -5.76
N THR A 43 4.25 -17.81 -5.31
CA THR A 43 3.70 -18.55 -4.17
C THR A 43 3.79 -17.72 -2.89
N TYR A 44 4.94 -17.13 -2.62
CA TYR A 44 5.12 -16.23 -1.48
C TYR A 44 4.16 -15.03 -1.54
N ASP A 45 4.08 -14.34 -2.68
CA ASP A 45 3.21 -13.18 -2.87
C ASP A 45 1.73 -13.54 -2.72
N PHE A 46 1.32 -14.72 -3.21
CA PHE A 46 -0.03 -15.26 -3.00
C PHE A 46 -0.32 -15.47 -1.51
N LEU A 47 0.59 -16.08 -0.75
CA LEU A 47 0.42 -16.31 0.69
C LEU A 47 0.36 -15.00 1.49
N VAL A 48 1.22 -14.03 1.17
CA VAL A 48 1.16 -12.68 1.77
C VAL A 48 -0.16 -11.99 1.46
N THR A 49 -0.61 -12.11 0.23
CA THR A 49 -1.88 -11.57 -0.26
C THR A 49 -3.06 -12.20 0.49
N LEU A 50 -3.07 -13.54 0.58
CA LEU A 50 -4.08 -14.29 1.32
C LEU A 50 -4.08 -13.92 2.80
N SER A 51 -2.91 -13.76 3.42
CA SER A 51 -2.83 -13.32 4.82
C SER A 51 -3.46 -11.95 5.03
N THR A 52 -3.21 -11.00 4.11
CA THR A 52 -3.78 -9.64 4.17
C THR A 52 -5.32 -9.68 4.10
N PHE A 53 -5.88 -10.61 3.33
CA PHE A 53 -7.33 -10.83 3.25
C PHE A 53 -7.89 -11.50 4.51
N LEU A 54 -7.19 -12.46 5.08
CA LEU A 54 -7.65 -13.21 6.24
C LEU A 54 -7.56 -12.40 7.55
N LEU A 55 -6.57 -11.53 7.70
CA LEU A 55 -6.35 -10.77 8.93
C LEU A 55 -7.60 -10.02 9.42
N PRO A 56 -8.30 -9.20 8.61
CA PRO A 56 -9.52 -8.50 9.04
C PRO A 56 -10.67 -9.44 9.41
N ILE A 57 -10.69 -10.65 8.86
CA ILE A 57 -11.70 -11.67 9.16
C ILE A 57 -11.40 -12.30 10.52
N ILE A 58 -10.15 -12.63 10.79
CA ILE A 58 -9.70 -13.29 12.03
C ILE A 58 -9.84 -12.34 13.22
N THR A 59 -9.34 -11.11 13.05
CA THR A 59 -9.27 -10.14 14.16
C THR A 59 -10.53 -9.29 14.30
N LEU A 60 -11.41 -9.26 13.30
CA LEU A 60 -12.51 -8.30 13.15
C LEU A 60 -12.05 -6.84 13.37
N LEU A 61 -10.79 -6.52 12.97
CA LEU A 61 -10.17 -5.21 13.15
C LEU A 61 -10.15 -4.73 14.61
N MET A 62 -10.01 -5.65 15.56
CA MET A 62 -9.95 -5.33 16.98
C MET A 62 -8.74 -4.45 17.34
N GLU A 63 -7.66 -4.49 16.55
CA GLU A 63 -6.53 -3.59 16.67
C GLU A 63 -6.92 -2.13 16.41
N GLU A 64 -7.79 -1.86 15.44
CA GLU A 64 -8.29 -0.50 15.17
C GLU A 64 -9.24 -0.04 16.29
N SER A 65 -10.08 -0.95 16.79
CA SER A 65 -10.94 -0.68 17.93
C SER A 65 -10.11 -0.39 19.20
N MET A 66 -9.13 -1.23 19.50
CA MET A 66 -8.22 -1.01 20.64
C MET A 66 -7.53 0.35 20.55
N PHE A 67 -6.98 0.71 19.39
CA PHE A 67 -6.35 2.01 19.17
C PHE A 67 -7.32 3.16 19.47
N ARG A 68 -8.56 3.08 18.98
CA ARG A 68 -9.55 4.14 19.15
C ARG A 68 -10.00 4.28 20.61
N PHE A 69 -10.29 3.17 21.28
CA PHE A 69 -10.77 3.17 22.66
C PHE A 69 -9.67 3.52 23.66
N LEU A 70 -8.40 3.21 23.38
CA LEU A 70 -7.28 3.63 24.20
C LEU A 70 -7.06 5.15 24.20
N ILE A 71 -7.40 5.83 23.11
CA ILE A 71 -7.32 7.30 23.05
C ILE A 71 -8.34 7.94 24.01
N ASP A 72 -9.51 7.33 24.15
CA ASP A 72 -10.59 7.84 25.02
C ASP A 72 -10.47 7.34 26.46
N ALA A 73 -9.57 6.40 26.76
CA ALA A 73 -9.38 5.85 28.10
C ALA A 73 -8.48 6.77 28.93
N ASP A 74 -9.07 7.47 29.90
CA ASP A 74 -8.34 8.41 30.77
C ASP A 74 -7.61 7.69 31.90
N ASP A 75 -8.23 6.68 32.50
CA ASP A 75 -7.70 5.97 33.67
C ASP A 75 -7.06 4.61 33.32
N LEU A 76 -6.21 4.13 34.22
CA LEU A 76 -5.50 2.86 34.05
C LEU A 76 -6.46 1.64 33.98
N LYS A 77 -7.58 1.71 34.70
CA LYS A 77 -8.56 0.62 34.73
C LYS A 77 -9.26 0.47 33.40
N SER A 78 -9.67 1.57 32.77
CA SER A 78 -10.26 1.58 31.42
C SER A 78 -9.27 1.06 30.38
N LYS A 79 -7.99 1.46 30.45
CA LYS A 79 -6.93 0.93 29.57
C LYS A 79 -6.76 -0.59 29.73
N LYS A 80 -6.74 -1.09 30.96
CA LYS A 80 -6.64 -2.53 31.22
C LYS A 80 -7.80 -3.31 30.64
N ARG A 81 -9.04 -2.81 30.76
CA ARG A 81 -10.23 -3.44 30.17
C ARG A 81 -10.10 -3.54 28.65
N VAL A 82 -9.85 -2.42 27.98
CA VAL A 82 -9.71 -2.37 26.52
C VAL A 82 -8.64 -3.35 26.02
N ILE A 83 -7.47 -3.37 26.66
CA ILE A 83 -6.37 -4.26 26.28
C ILE A 83 -6.72 -5.73 26.53
N THR A 84 -7.26 -6.04 27.73
CA THR A 84 -7.64 -7.42 28.10
C THR A 84 -8.72 -7.96 27.17
N ASP A 85 -9.77 -7.19 26.88
CA ASP A 85 -10.87 -7.59 26.01
C ASP A 85 -10.40 -7.83 24.57
N THR A 86 -9.52 -6.94 24.05
CA THR A 86 -8.91 -7.13 22.73
C THR A 86 -8.10 -8.41 22.64
N ILE A 87 -7.21 -8.64 23.60
CA ILE A 87 -6.35 -9.82 23.61
C ILE A 87 -7.19 -11.09 23.74
N ALA A 88 -8.17 -11.12 24.67
CA ALA A 88 -9.03 -12.28 24.86
C ALA A 88 -9.78 -12.63 23.55
N TYR A 89 -10.38 -11.65 22.90
CA TYR A 89 -11.08 -11.86 21.63
C TYR A 89 -10.14 -12.35 20.52
N THR A 90 -9.01 -11.68 20.35
CA THR A 90 -8.06 -12.01 19.29
C THR A 90 -7.43 -13.39 19.49
N LEU A 91 -7.17 -13.80 20.72
CA LEU A 91 -6.70 -15.16 21.02
C LEU A 91 -7.72 -16.23 20.59
N VAL A 92 -9.02 -16.01 20.88
CA VAL A 92 -10.10 -16.93 20.45
C VAL A 92 -10.17 -16.97 18.92
N GLY A 93 -10.19 -15.83 18.24
CA GLY A 93 -10.23 -15.75 16.77
C GLY A 93 -9.02 -16.42 16.13
N THR A 94 -7.81 -16.19 16.68
CA THR A 94 -6.58 -16.83 16.22
C THR A 94 -6.61 -18.33 16.45
N PHE A 95 -7.11 -18.80 17.59
CA PHE A 95 -7.25 -20.23 17.87
C PHE A 95 -8.20 -20.92 16.88
N ILE A 96 -9.39 -20.34 16.66
CA ILE A 96 -10.36 -20.86 15.69
C ILE A 96 -9.74 -20.91 14.28
N PHE A 97 -9.08 -19.84 13.86
CA PHE A 97 -8.39 -19.81 12.57
C PHE A 97 -7.32 -20.88 12.47
N THR A 98 -6.45 -21.03 13.49
CA THR A 98 -5.37 -22.01 13.49
C THR A 98 -5.90 -23.43 13.42
N ALA A 99 -7.00 -23.74 14.14
CA ALA A 99 -7.64 -25.03 14.08
C ALA A 99 -8.21 -25.32 12.67
N ILE A 100 -8.97 -24.39 12.09
CA ILE A 100 -9.57 -24.56 10.76
C ILE A 100 -8.49 -24.63 9.68
N ALA A 101 -7.55 -23.71 9.68
CA ALA A 101 -6.46 -23.67 8.70
C ALA A 101 -5.56 -24.90 8.80
N GLY A 102 -5.26 -25.35 10.03
CA GLY A 102 -4.48 -26.55 10.29
C GLY A 102 -5.14 -27.81 9.76
N ILE A 103 -6.48 -27.94 9.92
CA ILE A 103 -7.24 -29.06 9.37
C ILE A 103 -7.23 -29.00 7.81
N ILE A 104 -7.62 -27.86 7.24
CA ILE A 104 -7.74 -27.73 5.77
C ILE A 104 -6.38 -27.97 5.10
N MET A 105 -5.35 -27.27 5.54
CA MET A 105 -4.01 -27.34 4.95
C MET A 105 -3.32 -28.69 5.24
N GLY A 106 -3.64 -29.30 6.39
CA GLY A 106 -3.18 -30.65 6.75
C GLY A 106 -3.79 -31.73 5.83
N VAL A 107 -5.10 -31.65 5.56
CA VAL A 107 -5.78 -32.56 4.60
C VAL A 107 -5.24 -32.37 3.18
N MET A 108 -4.91 -31.12 2.82
CA MET A 108 -4.33 -30.80 1.50
C MET A 108 -2.82 -31.12 1.42
N HIS A 109 -2.19 -31.56 2.52
CA HIS A 109 -0.73 -31.75 2.60
C HIS A 109 0.07 -30.55 2.08
N TYR A 110 -0.41 -29.31 2.40
CA TYR A 110 0.20 -28.11 1.86
C TYR A 110 1.56 -27.85 2.52
N GLU A 111 2.61 -27.83 1.71
CA GLU A 111 4.01 -27.77 2.16
C GLU A 111 4.28 -26.58 3.12
N TYR A 112 3.70 -25.41 2.86
CA TYR A 112 3.94 -24.19 3.64
C TYR A 112 2.95 -23.96 4.77
N ALA A 113 2.07 -24.93 5.09
CA ALA A 113 0.99 -24.78 6.07
C ALA A 113 1.47 -24.26 7.43
N PHE A 114 2.47 -24.91 8.00
CA PHE A 114 2.97 -24.57 9.33
C PHE A 114 3.54 -23.15 9.39
N VAL A 115 4.44 -22.82 8.48
CA VAL A 115 5.08 -21.47 8.46
C VAL A 115 4.08 -20.38 8.10
N PHE A 116 3.09 -20.66 7.25
CA PHE A 116 2.05 -19.71 6.89
C PHE A 116 1.12 -19.38 8.07
N ILE A 117 0.72 -20.36 8.86
CA ILE A 117 -0.04 -20.15 10.10
C ILE A 117 0.75 -19.28 11.08
N LEU A 118 2.04 -19.59 11.29
CA LEU A 118 2.91 -18.77 12.15
C LEU A 118 3.10 -17.35 11.62
N PHE A 119 3.18 -17.20 10.29
CA PHE A 119 3.25 -15.89 9.65
C PHE A 119 1.99 -15.05 9.93
N ILE A 120 0.79 -15.63 9.83
CA ILE A 120 -0.47 -14.94 10.19
C ILE A 120 -0.49 -14.56 11.66
N ILE A 121 -0.13 -15.48 12.56
CA ILE A 121 -0.05 -15.22 14.01
C ILE A 121 0.91 -14.06 14.30
N SER A 122 2.07 -14.04 13.65
CA SER A 122 3.06 -12.98 13.82
C SER A 122 2.54 -11.61 13.34
N ASN A 123 1.77 -11.56 12.23
CA ASN A 123 1.13 -10.34 11.75
C ASN A 123 0.07 -9.84 12.74
N ILE A 124 -0.76 -10.72 13.30
CA ILE A 124 -1.74 -10.38 14.33
C ILE A 124 -1.03 -9.78 15.55
N LEU A 125 0.01 -10.44 16.04
CA LEU A 125 0.78 -9.98 17.19
C LEU A 125 1.42 -8.61 16.96
N LEU A 126 2.01 -8.39 15.77
CA LEU A 126 2.59 -7.11 15.39
C LEU A 126 1.52 -6.01 15.27
N GLY A 127 0.37 -6.32 14.65
CA GLY A 127 -0.76 -5.40 14.52
C GLY A 127 -1.27 -4.91 15.87
N LEU A 128 -1.50 -5.83 16.80
CA LEU A 128 -1.91 -5.51 18.17
C LEU A 128 -0.86 -4.68 18.91
N SER A 129 0.42 -5.06 18.82
CA SER A 129 1.51 -4.36 19.48
C SER A 129 1.65 -2.92 18.95
N ASN A 130 1.53 -2.73 17.64
CA ASN A 130 1.55 -1.43 17.00
C ASN A 130 0.34 -0.56 17.41
N ALA A 131 -0.86 -1.14 17.48
CA ALA A 131 -2.06 -0.45 17.94
C ALA A 131 -1.95 -0.02 19.41
N LEU A 132 -1.40 -0.90 20.26
CA LEU A 132 -1.14 -0.61 21.66
C LEU A 132 -0.14 0.54 21.85
N ALA A 133 0.98 0.52 21.13
CA ALA A 133 1.98 1.58 21.19
C ALA A 133 1.42 2.94 20.76
N ARG A 134 0.63 2.96 19.69
CA ARG A 134 -0.04 4.17 19.19
C ARG A 134 -1.13 4.66 20.14
N GLY A 135 -2.01 3.75 20.60
CA GLY A 135 -3.13 4.06 21.49
C GLY A 135 -2.69 4.55 22.86
N THR A 136 -1.54 4.11 23.36
CA THR A 136 -0.93 4.61 24.60
C THR A 136 -0.05 5.86 24.41
N GLY A 137 -0.04 6.45 23.20
CA GLY A 137 0.71 7.67 22.89
C GLY A 137 2.23 7.47 22.73
N LYS A 138 2.72 6.24 22.68
CA LYS A 138 4.16 5.92 22.53
C LYS A 138 4.59 5.90 21.05
N ILE A 139 4.31 6.99 20.32
CA ILE A 139 4.56 7.11 18.88
C ILE A 139 6.04 6.91 18.51
N LYS A 140 6.97 7.38 19.36
CA LYS A 140 8.40 7.16 19.13
C LYS A 140 8.77 5.68 19.18
N LEU A 141 8.21 4.93 20.13
CA LEU A 141 8.42 3.46 20.22
C LEU A 141 7.87 2.78 18.98
N TYR A 142 6.64 3.10 18.57
CA TYR A 142 6.03 2.60 17.33
C TYR A 142 6.95 2.80 16.11
N SER A 143 7.43 4.03 15.90
CA SER A 143 8.24 4.36 14.73
C SER A 143 9.61 3.69 14.75
N PHE A 144 10.27 3.67 15.91
CA PHE A 144 11.57 3.00 16.10
C PHE A 144 11.46 1.49 15.91
N SER A 145 10.42 0.87 16.45
CA SER A 145 10.18 -0.58 16.28
C SER A 145 9.91 -0.95 14.81
N ASN A 146 9.18 -0.12 14.06
CA ASN A 146 8.98 -0.36 12.64
C ASN A 146 10.27 -0.15 11.81
N PHE A 147 11.17 0.72 12.24
CA PHE A 147 12.50 0.81 11.64
C PHE A 147 13.31 -0.48 11.90
N ILE A 148 13.30 -0.99 13.14
CA ILE A 148 13.93 -2.28 13.47
C ILE A 148 13.30 -3.42 12.65
N LEU A 149 11.98 -3.43 12.49
CA LEU A 149 11.28 -4.40 11.63
C LEU A 149 11.86 -4.40 10.21
N GLY A 150 11.99 -3.24 9.59
CA GLY A 150 12.58 -3.14 8.26
C GLY A 150 14.02 -3.64 8.22
N ALA A 151 14.87 -3.21 9.15
CA ALA A 151 16.26 -3.63 9.21
C ALA A 151 16.41 -5.15 9.48
N SER A 152 15.67 -5.69 10.43
CA SER A 152 15.70 -7.13 10.73
C SER A 152 15.15 -7.96 9.56
N THR A 153 14.14 -7.49 8.85
CA THR A 153 13.64 -8.16 7.65
C THR A 153 14.72 -8.29 6.59
N ILE A 154 15.55 -7.26 6.35
CA ILE A 154 16.69 -7.35 5.40
C ILE A 154 17.66 -8.44 5.85
N VAL A 155 18.12 -8.36 7.08
CA VAL A 155 19.11 -9.30 7.63
C VAL A 155 18.61 -10.73 7.58
N LEU A 156 17.38 -10.96 8.03
CA LEU A 156 16.79 -12.29 8.06
C LEU A 156 16.51 -12.85 6.66
N ASN A 157 16.11 -12.01 5.69
CA ASN A 157 15.99 -12.45 4.30
C ASN A 157 17.34 -12.89 3.73
N ILE A 158 18.42 -12.15 4.00
CA ILE A 158 19.76 -12.58 3.57
C ILE A 158 20.13 -13.93 4.21
N ILE A 159 19.91 -14.10 5.50
CA ILE A 159 20.22 -15.35 6.20
C ILE A 159 19.39 -16.52 5.65
N PHE A 160 18.07 -16.39 5.58
CA PHE A 160 17.20 -17.51 5.22
C PHE A 160 17.20 -17.83 3.72
N ILE A 161 17.35 -16.82 2.85
CA ILE A 161 17.32 -17.03 1.41
C ILE A 161 18.71 -17.34 0.86
N VAL A 162 19.75 -16.56 1.26
CA VAL A 162 21.09 -16.73 0.69
C VAL A 162 21.87 -17.81 1.40
N SER A 163 21.94 -17.76 2.74
CA SER A 163 22.78 -18.70 3.51
C SER A 163 22.10 -20.06 3.69
N LEU A 164 20.83 -20.09 4.06
CA LEU A 164 20.09 -21.33 4.33
C LEU A 164 19.32 -21.86 3.12
N LYS A 165 19.18 -21.07 2.04
CA LYS A 165 18.52 -21.47 0.77
C LYS A 165 17.11 -22.05 0.95
N LEU A 166 16.32 -21.49 1.86
CA LEU A 166 14.99 -22.01 2.23
C LEU A 166 13.87 -21.60 1.28
N GLY A 167 14.16 -20.89 0.17
CA GLY A 167 13.15 -20.51 -0.84
C GLY A 167 11.95 -19.74 -0.25
N VAL A 168 10.74 -20.18 -0.61
CA VAL A 168 9.47 -19.59 -0.12
C VAL A 168 9.37 -19.62 1.40
N SER A 169 9.72 -20.76 2.02
CA SER A 169 9.73 -20.90 3.48
C SER A 169 10.64 -19.88 4.14
N GLY A 170 11.81 -19.60 3.52
CA GLY A 170 12.76 -18.61 4.01
C GLY A 170 12.17 -17.19 4.07
N LEU A 171 11.43 -16.78 3.05
CA LEU A 171 10.72 -15.50 3.04
C LEU A 171 9.67 -15.40 4.16
N LEU A 172 8.88 -16.45 4.31
CA LEU A 172 7.85 -16.50 5.37
C LEU A 172 8.48 -16.49 6.76
N TRP A 173 9.54 -17.28 6.99
CA TRP A 173 10.27 -17.30 8.26
C TRP A 173 10.94 -15.95 8.57
N ALA A 174 11.58 -15.30 7.58
CA ALA A 174 12.19 -13.99 7.78
C ALA A 174 11.18 -12.97 8.30
N ASN A 175 10.00 -12.90 7.65
CA ASN A 175 8.93 -12.01 8.09
C ASN A 175 8.32 -12.43 9.43
N THR A 176 8.11 -13.73 9.67
CA THR A 176 7.56 -14.25 10.94
C THR A 176 8.45 -13.88 12.12
N VAL A 177 9.75 -14.11 11.99
CA VAL A 177 10.72 -13.78 13.05
C VAL A 177 10.85 -12.28 13.26
N ALA A 178 10.94 -11.49 12.16
CA ALA A 178 11.01 -10.03 12.24
C ALA A 178 9.77 -9.42 12.90
N ASN A 179 8.58 -9.87 12.50
CA ASN A 179 7.31 -9.43 13.08
C ASN A 179 7.22 -9.77 14.57
N SER A 180 7.52 -11.03 14.91
CA SER A 180 7.46 -11.52 16.29
C SER A 180 8.46 -10.81 17.19
N ALA A 181 9.71 -10.67 16.76
CA ALA A 181 10.74 -9.95 17.52
C ALA A 181 10.34 -8.49 17.74
N THR A 182 9.86 -7.81 16.71
CA THR A 182 9.40 -6.42 16.81
C THR A 182 8.22 -6.29 17.77
N ALA A 183 7.24 -7.18 17.68
CA ALA A 183 6.10 -7.20 18.58
C ALA A 183 6.54 -7.42 20.04
N ILE A 184 7.42 -8.38 20.28
CA ILE A 184 7.97 -8.67 21.62
C ILE A 184 8.69 -7.44 22.19
N ILE A 185 9.53 -6.75 21.40
CA ILE A 185 10.20 -5.53 21.83
C ILE A 185 9.18 -4.46 22.27
N ILE A 186 8.11 -4.26 21.49
CA ILE A 186 7.05 -3.31 21.85
C ILE A 186 6.37 -3.73 23.16
N LEU A 187 5.97 -4.99 23.28
CA LEU A 187 5.23 -5.49 24.43
C LEU A 187 6.06 -5.46 25.72
N LEU A 188 7.35 -5.78 25.64
CA LEU A 188 8.28 -5.67 26.78
C LEU A 188 8.48 -4.21 27.20
N LYS A 189 8.69 -3.29 26.26
CA LYS A 189 8.85 -1.85 26.55
C LYS A 189 7.59 -1.21 27.11
N LEU A 190 6.42 -1.75 26.81
CA LEU A 190 5.13 -1.29 27.35
C LEU A 190 4.73 -2.02 28.63
N HIS A 191 5.51 -3.02 29.08
CA HIS A 191 5.19 -3.83 30.27
C HIS A 191 3.78 -4.44 30.19
N LEU A 192 3.46 -5.09 29.05
CA LEU A 192 2.13 -5.65 28.78
C LEU A 192 1.50 -6.43 29.95
N PRO A 193 2.23 -7.27 30.72
CA PRO A 193 1.63 -8.02 31.82
C PRO A 193 0.91 -7.16 32.87
N GLN A 194 1.29 -5.87 33.00
CA GLN A 194 0.63 -4.93 33.92
C GLN A 194 -0.77 -4.52 33.45
N PHE A 195 -1.07 -4.70 32.14
CA PHE A 195 -2.33 -4.31 31.51
C PHE A 195 -3.29 -5.47 31.31
N VAL A 196 -2.86 -6.71 31.48
CA VAL A 196 -3.69 -7.90 31.21
C VAL A 196 -4.02 -8.62 32.49
N SER A 197 -5.30 -8.73 32.81
CA SER A 197 -5.79 -9.50 33.95
C SER A 197 -7.18 -10.07 33.64
N ARG A 198 -7.40 -11.35 33.99
CA ARG A 198 -8.75 -11.96 33.85
C ARG A 198 -9.84 -11.17 34.55
N LYS A 199 -9.50 -10.48 35.66
CA LYS A 199 -10.47 -9.65 36.41
C LYS A 199 -10.92 -8.40 35.64
N ASP A 200 -10.14 -7.97 34.67
CA ASP A 200 -10.42 -6.78 33.86
C ASP A 200 -11.16 -7.12 32.55
N PHE A 201 -11.54 -8.38 32.33
CA PHE A 201 -12.39 -8.77 31.21
C PHE A 201 -13.84 -8.31 31.43
N HIS A 202 -14.38 -7.53 30.47
CA HIS A 202 -15.72 -6.97 30.54
C HIS A 202 -16.48 -7.14 29.22
N LYS A 203 -17.47 -8.03 29.23
CA LYS A 203 -18.29 -8.33 28.04
C LYS A 203 -18.98 -7.09 27.44
N SER A 204 -19.32 -6.09 28.28
CA SER A 204 -19.90 -4.83 27.81
C SER A 204 -18.91 -4.03 26.95
N THR A 205 -17.67 -3.84 27.43
CA THR A 205 -16.62 -3.13 26.70
C THR A 205 -16.28 -3.87 25.40
N LEU A 206 -16.12 -5.20 25.47
CA LEU A 206 -15.88 -6.02 24.27
C LEU A 206 -17.02 -5.84 23.24
N ARG A 207 -18.29 -5.82 23.67
CA ARG A 207 -19.42 -5.63 22.78
C ARG A 207 -19.40 -4.26 22.10
N GLU A 208 -19.06 -3.20 22.82
CA GLU A 208 -18.91 -1.85 22.27
C GLU A 208 -17.76 -1.79 21.25
N MET A 209 -16.63 -2.41 21.56
CA MET A 209 -15.49 -2.50 20.66
C MET A 209 -15.82 -3.26 19.37
N LEU A 210 -16.52 -4.39 19.46
CA LEU A 210 -16.99 -5.14 18.30
C LEU A 210 -18.03 -4.36 17.50
N ARG A 211 -18.96 -3.64 18.16
CA ARG A 211 -19.91 -2.78 17.48
C ARG A 211 -19.25 -1.67 16.68
N TYR A 212 -18.08 -1.21 17.11
CA TYR A 212 -17.26 -0.26 16.36
C TYR A 212 -16.49 -0.91 15.22
N SER A 213 -15.81 -2.04 15.46
CA SER A 213 -14.88 -2.63 14.48
C SER A 213 -15.55 -3.48 13.40
N VAL A 214 -16.57 -4.26 13.74
CA VAL A 214 -17.25 -5.15 12.77
C VAL A 214 -17.78 -4.42 11.53
N PRO A 215 -18.44 -3.23 11.64
CA PRO A 215 -18.86 -2.49 10.46
C PRO A 215 -17.70 -1.98 9.58
N LEU A 216 -16.46 -1.92 10.10
CA LEU A 216 -15.28 -1.54 9.33
C LEU A 216 -14.75 -2.69 8.47
N VAL A 217 -15.03 -3.95 8.85
CA VAL A 217 -14.52 -5.15 8.17
C VAL A 217 -14.95 -5.20 6.68
N PRO A 218 -16.24 -5.07 6.33
CA PRO A 218 -16.65 -5.07 4.92
C PRO A 218 -16.00 -3.97 4.10
N ASN A 219 -15.84 -2.77 4.69
CA ASN A 219 -15.15 -1.67 4.02
C ASN A 219 -13.67 -1.98 3.79
N ASN A 220 -12.98 -2.53 4.78
CA ASN A 220 -11.57 -2.92 4.68
C ASN A 220 -11.40 -4.05 3.65
N LEU A 221 -12.21 -5.10 3.72
CA LEU A 221 -12.20 -6.21 2.75
C LEU A 221 -12.47 -5.74 1.32
N SER A 222 -13.38 -4.79 1.10
CA SER A 222 -13.64 -4.25 -0.23
C SER A 222 -12.39 -3.62 -0.85
N TRP A 223 -11.62 -2.86 -0.08
CA TRP A 223 -10.35 -2.30 -0.53
C TRP A 223 -9.31 -3.37 -0.82
N ILE A 224 -9.26 -4.39 0.03
CA ILE A 224 -8.34 -5.52 -0.14
C ILE A 224 -8.71 -6.31 -1.41
N ILE A 225 -9.97 -6.63 -1.62
CA ILE A 225 -10.43 -7.38 -2.79
C ILE A 225 -10.02 -6.67 -4.09
N ILE A 226 -10.18 -5.35 -4.18
CA ILE A 226 -9.79 -4.58 -5.36
C ILE A 226 -8.28 -4.71 -5.66
N SER A 227 -7.45 -4.67 -4.63
CA SER A 227 -5.99 -4.71 -4.79
C SER A 227 -5.44 -6.11 -4.96
N LEU A 228 -6.20 -7.15 -4.59
CA LEU A 228 -5.73 -8.53 -4.55
C LEU A 228 -6.42 -9.44 -5.58
N SER A 229 -7.56 -9.04 -6.14
CA SER A 229 -8.31 -9.87 -7.10
C SER A 229 -7.43 -10.35 -8.26
N ASP A 230 -6.62 -9.46 -8.83
CA ASP A 230 -5.72 -9.79 -9.93
C ASP A 230 -4.77 -10.94 -9.57
N ARG A 231 -4.15 -10.88 -8.38
CA ARG A 231 -3.18 -11.87 -7.90
C ARG A 231 -3.80 -13.23 -7.59
N LEU A 232 -4.96 -13.21 -6.90
CA LEU A 232 -5.70 -14.43 -6.60
C LEU A 232 -6.16 -15.13 -7.88
N MET A 233 -6.67 -14.35 -8.83
CA MET A 233 -7.18 -14.87 -10.09
C MET A 233 -6.06 -15.32 -11.02
N LEU A 234 -4.95 -14.60 -11.11
CA LEU A 234 -3.76 -15.04 -11.85
C LEU A 234 -3.22 -16.35 -11.28
N THR A 235 -3.08 -16.45 -9.96
CA THR A 235 -2.61 -17.69 -9.31
C THR A 235 -3.54 -18.86 -9.60
N ALA A 236 -4.86 -18.64 -9.52
CA ALA A 236 -5.85 -19.69 -9.73
C ALA A 236 -6.00 -20.12 -11.20
N MET A 237 -5.83 -19.18 -12.17
CA MET A 237 -6.12 -19.40 -13.58
C MET A 237 -4.87 -19.58 -14.46
N SER A 238 -3.75 -18.98 -14.07
CA SER A 238 -2.49 -18.98 -14.84
C SER A 238 -1.28 -19.49 -14.05
N GLY A 239 -1.47 -19.85 -12.79
CA GLY A 239 -0.43 -20.40 -11.92
C GLY A 239 0.39 -19.36 -11.17
N THR A 240 1.21 -19.86 -10.24
CA THR A 240 2.04 -19.04 -9.35
C THR A 240 3.13 -18.26 -10.08
N GLU A 241 3.66 -18.80 -11.17
CA GLU A 241 4.66 -18.13 -12.01
C GLU A 241 4.13 -16.81 -12.58
N ALA A 242 2.93 -16.84 -13.18
CA ALA A 242 2.28 -15.64 -13.69
C ALA A 242 2.06 -14.59 -12.59
N ASN A 243 1.67 -15.00 -11.38
CA ASN A 243 1.54 -14.11 -10.24
C ASN A 243 2.91 -13.53 -9.81
N GLY A 244 3.98 -14.32 -9.85
CA GLY A 244 5.33 -13.86 -9.54
C GLY A 244 5.78 -12.75 -10.47
N ILE A 245 5.65 -12.96 -11.78
CA ILE A 245 5.98 -11.98 -12.82
C ILE A 245 5.13 -10.70 -12.65
N TYR A 246 3.81 -10.85 -12.45
CA TYR A 246 2.90 -9.73 -12.22
C TYR A 246 3.25 -8.93 -10.96
N SER A 247 3.63 -9.62 -9.89
CA SER A 247 4.01 -8.99 -8.62
C SER A 247 5.29 -8.18 -8.73
N ILE A 248 6.29 -8.66 -9.47
CA ILE A 248 7.52 -7.92 -9.76
C ILE A 248 7.20 -6.69 -10.61
N ALA A 249 6.39 -6.83 -11.67
CA ALA A 249 5.97 -5.69 -12.48
C ALA A 249 5.28 -4.59 -11.67
N ASN A 250 4.49 -4.97 -10.65
CA ASN A 250 3.79 -4.04 -9.77
C ASN A 250 4.70 -3.32 -8.75
N LYS A 251 5.93 -3.79 -8.49
CA LYS A 251 6.84 -3.12 -7.54
C LYS A 251 7.14 -1.68 -7.94
N PHE A 252 7.35 -1.43 -9.22
CA PHE A 252 7.71 -0.11 -9.74
C PHE A 252 6.55 0.90 -9.63
N PRO A 253 5.32 0.62 -10.12
CA PRO A 253 4.17 1.50 -9.93
C PRO A 253 3.82 1.74 -8.46
N ASN A 254 3.96 0.74 -7.60
CA ASN A 254 3.60 0.84 -6.19
C ASN A 254 4.43 1.85 -5.40
N ILE A 255 5.66 2.15 -5.82
CA ILE A 255 6.46 3.24 -5.23
C ILE A 255 5.73 4.57 -5.43
N ILE A 256 5.24 4.83 -6.65
CA ILE A 256 4.50 6.06 -6.99
C ILE A 256 3.24 6.15 -6.13
N TYR A 257 2.50 5.04 -6.00
CA TYR A 257 1.27 4.98 -5.19
C TYR A 257 1.54 5.33 -3.72
N THR A 258 2.59 4.74 -3.15
CA THR A 258 2.97 4.98 -1.75
C THR A 258 3.39 6.42 -1.51
N CYS A 259 4.25 6.98 -2.37
CA CYS A 259 4.67 8.38 -2.28
C CYS A 259 3.48 9.34 -2.41
N TYR A 260 2.56 9.04 -3.35
CA TYR A 260 1.34 9.83 -3.51
C TYR A 260 0.41 9.75 -2.29
N GLY A 261 0.41 8.64 -1.57
CA GLY A 261 -0.38 8.45 -0.35
C GLY A 261 -0.13 9.51 0.72
N PHE A 262 1.13 9.96 0.87
CA PHE A 262 1.48 11.06 1.80
C PHE A 262 0.88 12.39 1.33
N PHE A 263 1.01 12.69 0.04
CA PHE A 263 0.37 13.87 -0.55
C PHE A 263 -1.15 13.81 -0.38
N SER A 264 -1.76 12.67 -0.67
CA SER A 264 -3.22 12.48 -0.58
C SER A 264 -3.77 12.76 0.81
N THR A 265 -3.04 12.38 1.87
CA THR A 265 -3.43 12.65 3.26
C THR A 265 -3.42 14.16 3.54
N ALA A 266 -2.35 14.85 3.20
CA ALA A 266 -2.23 16.30 3.35
C ALA A 266 -3.25 17.04 2.47
N TRP A 267 -3.51 16.53 1.26
CA TRP A 267 -4.48 17.10 0.33
C TRP A 267 -5.90 17.07 0.88
N LYS A 268 -6.35 15.94 1.44
CA LYS A 268 -7.69 15.81 2.04
C LYS A 268 -7.93 16.85 3.13
N GLU A 269 -6.94 17.05 4.00
CA GLU A 269 -7.02 18.05 5.05
C GLU A 269 -7.05 19.47 4.49
N SER A 270 -6.16 19.77 3.54
CA SER A 270 -6.08 21.09 2.92
C SER A 270 -7.34 21.44 2.13
N ALA A 271 -7.87 20.48 1.37
CA ALA A 271 -9.11 20.65 0.62
C ALA A 271 -10.31 20.95 1.54
N ALA A 272 -10.38 20.30 2.71
CA ALA A 272 -11.44 20.54 3.68
C ALA A 272 -11.33 21.93 4.33
N LYS A 273 -10.10 22.37 4.67
CA LYS A 273 -9.86 23.68 5.28
C LYS A 273 -10.24 24.85 4.36
N ILE A 274 -9.91 24.76 3.08
CA ILE A 274 -10.16 25.84 2.11
C ILE A 274 -11.61 25.88 1.60
N LEU A 275 -12.44 24.90 1.94
CA LEU A 275 -13.79 24.75 1.38
C LEU A 275 -14.69 25.99 1.57
N LYS A 276 -14.53 26.71 2.68
CA LYS A 276 -15.30 27.91 3.02
C LYS A 276 -14.70 29.21 2.46
N ASP A 277 -13.49 29.13 1.84
CA ASP A 277 -12.80 30.30 1.29
C ASP A 277 -13.34 30.63 -0.11
N ASP A 278 -13.50 31.92 -0.41
CA ASP A 278 -13.96 32.39 -1.72
C ASP A 278 -12.97 32.02 -2.83
N ASN A 279 -11.69 31.90 -2.51
CA ASN A 279 -10.64 31.53 -3.44
C ASN A 279 -10.49 30.00 -3.66
N LYS A 280 -11.37 29.17 -3.07
CA LYS A 280 -11.29 27.69 -3.17
C LYS A 280 -11.11 27.16 -4.59
N VAL A 281 -11.85 27.73 -5.55
CA VAL A 281 -11.79 27.30 -6.95
C VAL A 281 -10.41 27.55 -7.55
N LYS A 282 -9.82 28.72 -7.28
CA LYS A 282 -8.47 29.09 -7.72
C LYS A 282 -7.43 28.19 -7.08
N TYR A 283 -7.57 27.92 -5.78
CA TYR A 283 -6.68 27.03 -5.04
C TYR A 283 -6.72 25.59 -5.58
N TYR A 284 -7.92 25.00 -5.73
CA TYR A 284 -8.07 23.66 -6.26
C TYR A 284 -7.53 23.50 -7.66
N ASN A 285 -7.78 24.51 -8.53
CA ASN A 285 -7.24 24.52 -9.88
C ASN A 285 -5.70 24.61 -9.91
N SER A 286 -5.10 25.38 -9.00
CA SER A 286 -3.63 25.47 -8.89
C SER A 286 -3.02 24.13 -8.51
N ILE A 287 -3.54 23.49 -7.42
CA ILE A 287 -3.03 22.19 -6.98
C ILE A 287 -3.31 21.09 -8.03
N TYR A 288 -4.50 21.11 -8.65
CA TYR A 288 -4.82 20.18 -9.75
C TYR A 288 -3.83 20.28 -10.90
N LYS A 289 -3.49 21.50 -11.31
CA LYS A 289 -2.50 21.72 -12.36
C LYS A 289 -1.14 21.15 -11.97
N ASP A 290 -0.64 21.51 -10.78
CA ASP A 290 0.67 21.11 -10.30
C ASP A 290 0.76 19.57 -10.19
N ILE A 291 -0.20 18.91 -9.54
CA ILE A 291 -0.19 17.45 -9.34
C ILE A 291 -0.38 16.66 -10.65
N LYS A 292 -1.21 17.18 -11.57
CA LYS A 292 -1.42 16.56 -12.87
C LYS A 292 -0.13 16.53 -13.70
N PHE A 293 0.61 17.65 -13.77
CA PHE A 293 1.88 17.70 -14.49
C PHE A 293 2.95 16.87 -13.81
N PHE A 294 2.99 16.89 -12.50
CA PHE A 294 3.93 16.08 -11.71
C PHE A 294 3.71 14.57 -11.91
N LEU A 295 2.46 14.09 -11.83
CA LEU A 295 2.16 12.67 -12.07
C LEU A 295 2.44 12.26 -13.52
N LYS A 296 2.15 13.13 -14.50
CA LYS A 296 2.48 12.90 -15.91
C LYS A 296 4.00 12.76 -16.12
N ALA A 297 4.77 13.62 -15.47
CA ALA A 297 6.22 13.55 -15.52
C ALA A 297 6.77 12.26 -14.90
N ILE A 298 6.21 11.84 -13.75
CA ILE A 298 6.60 10.58 -13.10
C ILE A 298 6.30 9.38 -14.01
N VAL A 299 5.10 9.34 -14.64
CA VAL A 299 4.73 8.25 -15.55
C VAL A 299 5.70 8.16 -16.72
N LEU A 300 5.93 9.28 -17.43
CA LEU A 300 6.87 9.30 -18.55
C LEU A 300 8.28 8.96 -18.10
N GLY A 301 8.75 9.58 -17.03
CA GLY A 301 10.09 9.37 -16.50
C GLY A 301 10.34 7.94 -16.08
N LEU A 302 9.37 7.31 -15.39
CA LEU A 302 9.50 5.92 -14.97
C LEU A 302 9.52 4.97 -16.18
N ILE A 303 8.64 5.15 -17.16
CA ILE A 303 8.66 4.32 -18.38
C ILE A 303 9.98 4.52 -19.15
N ALA A 304 10.43 5.77 -19.31
CA ALA A 304 11.63 6.08 -20.07
C ALA A 304 12.94 5.59 -19.40
N ILE A 305 12.98 5.49 -18.06
CA ILE A 305 14.18 5.01 -17.35
C ILE A 305 14.25 3.47 -17.24
N MET A 306 13.11 2.78 -17.35
CA MET A 306 13.05 1.32 -17.16
C MET A 306 14.01 0.53 -18.06
N PRO A 307 14.22 0.85 -19.36
CA PRO A 307 15.17 0.13 -20.20
C PRO A 307 16.61 0.08 -19.63
N PHE A 308 16.98 1.02 -18.78
CA PHE A 308 18.31 1.13 -18.18
C PHE A 308 18.39 0.55 -16.76
N VAL A 309 17.24 0.56 -16.04
CA VAL A 309 17.23 0.27 -14.61
C VAL A 309 16.66 -1.11 -14.32
N PHE A 310 15.81 -1.65 -15.20
CA PHE A 310 15.11 -2.90 -14.94
C PHE A 310 16.07 -4.06 -14.65
N SER A 311 17.06 -4.27 -15.51
CA SER A 311 18.06 -5.33 -15.36
C SER A 311 19.01 -5.16 -14.16
N LEU A 312 19.09 -3.96 -13.56
CA LEU A 312 19.86 -3.74 -12.34
C LEU A 312 19.14 -4.28 -11.10
N PHE A 313 17.79 -4.36 -11.15
CA PHE A 313 16.96 -4.76 -10.01
C PHE A 313 16.26 -6.11 -10.20
N VAL A 314 16.18 -6.61 -11.42
CA VAL A 314 15.37 -7.78 -11.78
C VAL A 314 16.23 -8.76 -12.58
N ASP A 315 16.25 -10.00 -12.12
CA ASP A 315 16.95 -11.11 -12.78
C ASP A 315 16.27 -11.51 -14.10
N GLU A 316 17.04 -12.12 -15.02
CA GLU A 316 16.58 -12.53 -16.35
C GLU A 316 15.36 -13.46 -16.31
N SER A 317 15.24 -14.29 -15.27
CA SER A 317 14.09 -15.20 -15.10
C SER A 317 12.73 -14.48 -14.98
N TYR A 318 12.75 -13.16 -14.70
CA TYR A 318 11.55 -12.31 -14.63
C TYR A 318 11.44 -11.31 -15.79
N ASN A 319 12.18 -11.49 -16.87
CA ASN A 319 12.21 -10.54 -17.99
C ASN A 319 10.81 -10.20 -18.53
N ASP A 320 9.88 -11.15 -18.50
CA ASP A 320 8.50 -10.92 -18.92
C ASP A 320 7.80 -9.83 -18.13
N ALA A 321 8.20 -9.57 -16.87
CA ALA A 321 7.65 -8.50 -16.05
C ALA A 321 7.83 -7.12 -16.70
N TYR A 322 8.90 -6.93 -17.46
CA TYR A 322 9.19 -5.70 -18.20
C TYR A 322 8.02 -5.27 -19.08
N MET A 323 7.39 -6.23 -19.80
CA MET A 323 6.30 -5.95 -20.73
C MET A 323 5.05 -5.34 -20.10
N TYR A 324 4.79 -5.60 -18.82
CA TYR A 324 3.58 -5.16 -18.12
C TYR A 324 3.73 -3.84 -17.37
N ILE A 325 4.98 -3.43 -17.08
CA ILE A 325 5.27 -2.20 -16.30
C ILE A 325 4.60 -0.95 -16.87
N PRO A 326 4.68 -0.63 -18.18
CA PRO A 326 4.06 0.57 -18.72
C PRO A 326 2.55 0.63 -18.51
N ILE A 327 1.85 -0.49 -18.67
CA ILE A 327 0.39 -0.59 -18.49
C ILE A 327 0.04 -0.26 -17.05
N LEU A 328 0.76 -0.84 -16.09
CA LEU A 328 0.55 -0.65 -14.66
C LEU A 328 0.94 0.76 -14.20
N VAL A 329 1.99 1.35 -14.76
CA VAL A 329 2.42 2.74 -14.49
C VAL A 329 1.37 3.73 -14.98
N ILE A 330 0.78 3.52 -16.16
CA ILE A 330 -0.33 4.34 -16.67
C ILE A 330 -1.56 4.18 -15.78
N SER A 331 -1.85 2.97 -15.32
CA SER A 331 -2.95 2.70 -14.38
C SER A 331 -2.83 3.49 -13.07
N ILE A 332 -1.62 3.56 -12.50
CA ILE A 332 -1.36 4.33 -11.27
C ILE A 332 -1.60 5.84 -11.46
N TYR A 333 -1.36 6.39 -12.64
CA TYR A 333 -1.73 7.78 -12.92
C TYR A 333 -3.23 8.01 -12.71
N TYR A 334 -4.08 7.17 -13.28
CA TYR A 334 -5.54 7.29 -13.14
C TYR A 334 -6.00 7.05 -11.70
N THR A 335 -5.39 6.10 -11.00
CA THR A 335 -5.64 5.84 -9.58
C THR A 335 -5.35 7.08 -8.73
N ASN A 336 -4.18 7.68 -8.89
CA ASN A 336 -3.76 8.83 -8.11
C ASN A 336 -4.59 10.07 -8.43
N MET A 337 -4.94 10.30 -9.72
CA MET A 337 -5.85 11.38 -10.11
C MET A 337 -7.27 11.18 -9.54
N SER A 338 -7.76 9.94 -9.53
CA SER A 338 -9.04 9.59 -8.90
C SER A 338 -9.05 9.86 -7.39
N ASN A 339 -7.91 9.59 -6.73
CA ASN A 339 -7.73 9.88 -5.31
C ASN A 339 -7.64 11.39 -5.03
N PHE A 340 -7.10 12.17 -5.97
CA PHE A 340 -7.14 13.64 -5.90
C PHE A 340 -8.59 14.15 -5.87
N TYR A 341 -9.43 13.66 -6.78
CA TYR A 341 -10.87 13.99 -6.79
C TYR A 341 -11.57 13.52 -5.52
N GLY A 342 -11.18 12.34 -5.01
CA GLY A 342 -11.66 11.81 -3.74
C GLY A 342 -11.41 12.74 -2.56
N GLY A 343 -10.28 13.45 -2.54
CA GLY A 343 -9.98 14.47 -1.52
C GLY A 343 -11.00 15.63 -1.54
N ILE A 344 -11.43 16.05 -2.72
CA ILE A 344 -12.46 17.09 -2.88
C ILE A 344 -13.82 16.56 -2.43
N PHE A 345 -14.24 15.37 -2.86
CA PHE A 345 -15.50 14.77 -2.39
C PHE A 345 -15.53 14.60 -0.87
N THR A 346 -14.41 14.25 -0.25
CA THR A 346 -14.29 14.17 1.21
C THR A 346 -14.50 15.55 1.87
N ALA A 347 -13.94 16.60 1.30
CA ALA A 347 -14.14 17.98 1.77
C ALA A 347 -15.62 18.37 1.73
N TYR A 348 -16.34 18.02 0.66
CA TYR A 348 -17.79 18.22 0.52
C TYR A 348 -18.64 17.20 1.30
N LYS A 349 -18.03 16.30 2.09
CA LYS A 349 -18.70 15.24 2.85
C LYS A 349 -19.51 14.24 2.01
N ASN A 350 -19.25 14.15 0.70
CA ASN A 350 -19.90 13.19 -0.19
C ASN A 350 -18.99 11.97 -0.47
N THR A 351 -18.84 11.13 0.53
CA THR A 351 -18.05 9.89 0.44
C THR A 351 -18.77 8.76 -0.30
N LYS A 352 -20.10 8.89 -0.51
CA LYS A 352 -20.89 7.89 -1.24
C LYS A 352 -20.39 7.68 -2.67
N ILE A 353 -20.01 8.76 -3.36
CA ILE A 353 -19.42 8.68 -4.71
C ILE A 353 -18.11 7.87 -4.69
N MET A 354 -17.30 8.06 -3.66
CA MET A 354 -16.04 7.31 -3.53
C MET A 354 -16.31 5.81 -3.35
N GLY A 355 -17.19 5.45 -2.41
CA GLY A 355 -17.52 4.06 -2.13
C GLY A 355 -18.14 3.35 -3.35
N SER A 356 -19.18 3.93 -3.96
CA SER A 356 -19.87 3.33 -5.11
C SER A 356 -18.95 3.17 -6.33
N THR A 357 -18.11 4.15 -6.63
CA THR A 357 -17.15 4.04 -7.76
C THR A 357 -16.07 3.01 -7.51
N THR A 358 -15.63 2.85 -6.27
CA THR A 358 -14.64 1.84 -5.90
C THR A 358 -15.22 0.43 -6.06
N VAL A 359 -16.44 0.20 -5.58
CA VAL A 359 -17.14 -1.09 -5.77
C VAL A 359 -17.37 -1.39 -7.25
N ALA A 360 -17.82 -0.40 -8.02
CA ALA A 360 -18.00 -0.58 -9.48
C ALA A 360 -16.68 -0.96 -10.17
N ALA A 361 -15.57 -0.31 -9.80
CA ALA A 361 -14.26 -0.66 -10.34
C ALA A 361 -13.85 -2.10 -10.02
N ALA A 362 -14.10 -2.55 -8.79
CA ALA A 362 -13.81 -3.93 -8.39
C ALA A 362 -14.61 -4.94 -9.23
N ILE A 363 -15.89 -4.69 -9.42
CA ILE A 363 -16.75 -5.55 -10.23
C ILE A 363 -16.24 -5.60 -11.69
N ILE A 364 -15.93 -4.45 -12.27
CA ILE A 364 -15.41 -4.36 -13.64
C ILE A 364 -14.07 -5.12 -13.76
N ASN A 365 -13.15 -4.91 -12.81
CA ASN A 365 -11.87 -5.60 -12.77
C ASN A 365 -12.05 -7.12 -12.71
N ILE A 366 -12.89 -7.60 -11.77
CA ILE A 366 -13.17 -9.03 -11.61
C ILE A 366 -13.79 -9.62 -12.88
N VAL A 367 -14.77 -8.96 -13.48
CA VAL A 367 -15.44 -9.42 -14.71
C VAL A 367 -14.46 -9.52 -15.86
N ILE A 368 -13.63 -8.49 -16.07
CA ILE A 368 -12.58 -8.52 -17.12
C ILE A 368 -11.60 -9.65 -16.85
N ASN A 369 -11.17 -9.83 -15.60
CA ASN A 369 -10.24 -10.89 -15.23
C ASN A 369 -10.81 -12.29 -15.48
N ILE A 370 -12.05 -12.56 -15.07
CA ILE A 370 -12.72 -13.86 -15.30
C ILE A 370 -12.74 -14.21 -16.80
N ILE A 371 -13.07 -13.24 -17.64
CA ILE A 371 -13.24 -13.44 -19.07
C ILE A 371 -11.90 -13.59 -19.80
N PHE A 372 -10.92 -12.75 -19.44
CA PHE A 372 -9.72 -12.57 -20.25
C PHE A 372 -8.45 -13.19 -19.69
N ILE A 373 -8.31 -13.41 -18.38
CA ILE A 373 -7.11 -14.08 -17.82
C ILE A 373 -6.88 -15.46 -18.46
N PRO A 374 -7.88 -16.32 -18.66
CA PRO A 374 -7.65 -17.63 -19.27
C PRO A 374 -7.03 -17.59 -20.67
N LYS A 375 -7.20 -16.46 -21.41
CA LYS A 375 -6.68 -16.29 -22.78
C LYS A 375 -5.42 -15.44 -22.84
N PHE A 376 -5.32 -14.41 -22.01
CA PHE A 376 -4.28 -13.37 -22.12
C PHE A 376 -3.41 -13.25 -20.86
N GLY A 377 -3.65 -14.08 -19.84
CA GLY A 377 -2.83 -14.14 -18.63
C GLY A 377 -2.59 -12.77 -18.00
N ILE A 378 -1.32 -12.42 -17.79
CA ILE A 378 -0.88 -11.20 -17.12
C ILE A 378 -1.30 -9.93 -17.87
N TYR A 379 -1.38 -9.96 -19.20
CA TYR A 379 -1.91 -8.80 -19.96
C TYR A 379 -3.34 -8.48 -19.55
N ALA A 380 -4.20 -9.50 -19.40
CA ALA A 380 -5.59 -9.30 -18.97
C ALA A 380 -5.65 -8.64 -17.60
N ALA A 381 -4.90 -9.12 -16.63
CA ALA A 381 -4.82 -8.54 -15.29
C ALA A 381 -4.32 -7.08 -15.31
N SER A 382 -3.30 -6.79 -16.11
CA SER A 382 -2.74 -5.45 -16.24
C SER A 382 -3.73 -4.47 -16.89
N PHE A 383 -4.40 -4.89 -17.98
CA PHE A 383 -5.39 -4.06 -18.66
C PHE A 383 -6.69 -3.94 -17.87
N SER A 384 -7.14 -4.97 -17.14
CA SER A 384 -8.33 -4.88 -16.29
C SER A 384 -8.14 -3.79 -15.22
N THR A 385 -6.96 -3.76 -14.60
CA THR A 385 -6.59 -2.74 -13.62
C THR A 385 -6.54 -1.35 -14.26
N LEU A 386 -5.95 -1.21 -15.45
CA LEU A 386 -5.91 0.06 -16.18
C LEU A 386 -7.32 0.56 -16.54
N ILE A 387 -8.16 -0.31 -17.12
CA ILE A 387 -9.51 0.03 -17.57
C ILE A 387 -10.39 0.42 -16.39
N SER A 388 -10.36 -0.37 -15.31
CA SER A 388 -11.13 -0.09 -14.09
C SER A 388 -10.76 1.27 -13.48
N ASN A 389 -9.47 1.57 -13.36
CA ASN A 389 -8.99 2.84 -12.84
C ASN A 389 -9.31 4.03 -13.76
N LEU A 390 -9.26 3.82 -15.08
CA LEU A 390 -9.67 4.82 -16.07
C LEU A 390 -11.16 5.15 -15.96
N ILE A 391 -12.03 4.15 -15.82
CA ILE A 391 -13.47 4.33 -15.66
C ILE A 391 -13.78 5.12 -14.38
N VAL A 392 -13.14 4.76 -13.26
CA VAL A 392 -13.28 5.52 -12.00
C VAL A 392 -12.83 6.97 -12.17
N PHE A 393 -11.69 7.19 -12.82
CA PHE A 393 -11.18 8.53 -13.09
C PHE A 393 -12.18 9.37 -13.90
N VAL A 394 -12.68 8.83 -15.01
CA VAL A 394 -13.63 9.52 -15.89
C VAL A 394 -14.94 9.82 -15.15
N TYR A 395 -15.49 8.84 -14.45
CA TYR A 395 -16.74 9.00 -13.71
C TYR A 395 -16.61 10.02 -12.55
N ARG A 396 -15.55 9.90 -11.73
CA ARG A 396 -15.31 10.86 -10.63
C ARG A 396 -15.09 12.28 -11.19
N ARG A 397 -14.39 12.40 -12.29
CA ARG A 397 -14.22 13.69 -12.96
C ARG A 397 -15.54 14.28 -13.46
N TYR A 398 -16.40 13.46 -14.04
CA TYR A 398 -17.74 13.87 -14.47
C TYR A 398 -18.56 14.35 -13.28
N LYS A 399 -18.63 13.59 -12.20
CA LYS A 399 -19.35 13.93 -10.97
C LYS A 399 -18.77 15.14 -10.25
N LEU A 400 -17.49 15.38 -10.37
CA LEU A 400 -16.83 16.52 -9.74
C LEU A 400 -17.34 17.87 -10.26
N LYS A 401 -17.82 17.93 -11.51
CA LYS A 401 -18.39 19.15 -12.11
C LYS A 401 -19.61 19.69 -11.35
N GLU A 402 -20.32 18.83 -10.61
CA GLU A 402 -21.44 19.21 -9.75
C GLU A 402 -20.98 20.05 -8.53
N TYR A 403 -19.72 19.98 -8.16
CA TYR A 403 -19.11 20.64 -7.00
C TYR A 403 -18.15 21.76 -7.38
N ILE A 404 -17.33 21.50 -8.38
CA ILE A 404 -16.29 22.42 -8.83
C ILE A 404 -15.85 22.12 -10.27
N VAL A 405 -15.61 23.19 -11.02
CA VAL A 405 -15.08 23.08 -12.38
C VAL A 405 -13.56 23.22 -12.34
N LEU A 406 -12.87 22.11 -12.59
CA LEU A 406 -11.43 22.12 -12.77
C LEU A 406 -11.08 22.45 -14.23
N LYS A 407 -10.32 23.53 -14.40
CA LYS A 407 -9.85 23.97 -15.74
C LYS A 407 -8.82 22.97 -16.26
N GLU A 408 -9.10 22.41 -17.43
CA GLU A 408 -8.17 21.50 -18.08
C GLU A 408 -7.85 21.98 -19.49
N LYS A 409 -6.54 22.06 -19.75
CA LYS A 409 -6.03 22.16 -21.12
C LYS A 409 -5.54 20.78 -21.55
N PHE A 410 -5.97 20.34 -22.72
CA PHE A 410 -5.46 19.09 -23.27
C PHE A 410 -3.96 19.25 -23.57
N ASN A 411 -3.16 18.30 -23.13
CA ASN A 411 -1.71 18.34 -23.31
C ASN A 411 -1.31 17.34 -24.40
N TYR A 412 -1.36 17.78 -25.66
CA TYR A 412 -0.99 16.95 -26.82
C TYR A 412 0.44 16.43 -26.72
N VAL A 413 1.37 17.28 -26.25
CA VAL A 413 2.80 16.93 -26.13
C VAL A 413 2.98 15.72 -25.22
N PHE A 414 2.27 15.66 -24.08
CA PHE A 414 2.32 14.49 -23.20
C PHE A 414 1.90 13.21 -23.92
N TRP A 415 0.81 13.24 -24.69
CA TRP A 415 0.31 12.03 -25.35
C TRP A 415 1.22 11.57 -26.47
N ILE A 416 1.78 12.53 -27.24
CA ILE A 416 2.77 12.23 -28.29
C ILE A 416 4.02 11.59 -27.67
N LEU A 417 4.54 12.20 -26.59
CA LEU A 417 5.69 11.66 -25.87
C LEU A 417 5.41 10.30 -25.27
N LEU A 418 4.22 10.09 -24.70
CA LEU A 418 3.84 8.79 -24.13
C LEU A 418 3.86 7.69 -25.20
N VAL A 419 3.23 7.94 -26.35
CA VAL A 419 3.22 6.99 -27.47
C VAL A 419 4.64 6.74 -27.99
N ALA A 420 5.43 7.78 -28.20
CA ALA A 420 6.83 7.65 -28.64
C ALA A 420 7.68 6.86 -27.64
N THR A 421 7.52 7.15 -26.33
CA THR A 421 8.22 6.42 -25.25
C THR A 421 7.81 4.95 -25.23
N LEU A 422 6.53 4.62 -25.41
CA LEU A 422 6.06 3.24 -25.48
C LEU A 422 6.65 2.50 -26.69
N ILE A 423 6.70 3.16 -27.84
CA ILE A 423 7.29 2.58 -29.08
C ILE A 423 8.77 2.25 -28.86
N THR A 424 9.55 3.18 -28.30
CA THR A 424 10.99 2.96 -28.04
C THR A 424 11.21 1.90 -26.96
N TYR A 425 10.37 1.90 -25.92
CA TYR A 425 10.36 0.91 -24.85
C TYR A 425 10.21 -0.51 -25.36
N TYR A 426 9.15 -0.77 -26.15
CA TYR A 426 8.88 -2.13 -26.67
C TYR A 426 9.81 -2.55 -27.80
N LYS A 427 10.37 -1.59 -28.57
CA LYS A 427 11.42 -1.91 -29.56
C LYS A 427 12.77 -2.22 -28.92
N ASN A 428 12.96 -1.82 -27.67
CA ASN A 428 14.15 -2.03 -26.85
C ASN A 428 15.48 -1.68 -27.55
N ASN A 429 15.47 -0.61 -28.36
CA ASN A 429 16.67 -0.10 -29.01
C ASN A 429 17.39 0.89 -28.09
N LEU A 430 18.65 0.58 -27.72
CA LEU A 430 19.41 1.35 -26.75
C LEU A 430 19.53 2.84 -27.14
N ILE A 431 19.89 3.14 -28.40
CA ILE A 431 20.07 4.52 -28.86
C ILE A 431 18.74 5.29 -28.82
N ALA A 432 17.66 4.66 -29.32
CA ALA A 432 16.33 5.26 -29.28
C ALA A 432 15.84 5.52 -27.85
N ASN A 433 16.12 4.60 -26.92
CA ASN A 433 15.79 4.76 -25.49
C ASN A 433 16.60 5.89 -24.85
N ILE A 434 17.90 6.03 -25.14
CA ILE A 434 18.72 7.16 -24.64
C ILE A 434 18.16 8.49 -25.13
N ILE A 435 17.91 8.62 -26.42
CA ILE A 435 17.35 9.86 -27.00
C ILE A 435 16.01 10.17 -26.36
N MET A 436 15.14 9.19 -26.26
CA MET A 436 13.81 9.35 -25.67
C MET A 436 13.86 9.73 -24.19
N PHE A 437 14.78 9.12 -23.44
CA PHE A 437 14.99 9.46 -22.02
C PHE A 437 15.42 10.93 -21.85
N ILE A 438 16.35 11.43 -22.67
CA ILE A 438 16.78 12.83 -22.64
C ILE A 438 15.62 13.77 -22.95
N ILE A 439 14.82 13.47 -23.99
CA ILE A 439 13.65 14.27 -24.38
C ILE A 439 12.61 14.29 -23.25
N VAL A 440 12.30 13.15 -22.68
CA VAL A 440 11.37 13.01 -21.55
C VAL A 440 11.88 13.78 -20.33
N LEU A 441 13.17 13.66 -19.99
CA LEU A 441 13.76 14.37 -18.87
C LEU A 441 13.67 15.88 -19.05
N ALA A 442 13.98 16.40 -20.23
CA ALA A 442 13.85 17.81 -20.57
C ALA A 442 12.39 18.28 -20.43
N TYR A 443 11.45 17.51 -20.97
CA TYR A 443 10.01 17.79 -20.84
C TYR A 443 9.56 17.81 -19.37
N CYS A 444 9.98 16.84 -18.56
CA CYS A 444 9.63 16.73 -17.13
C CYS A 444 10.15 17.94 -16.34
N ILE A 445 11.39 18.35 -16.56
CA ILE A 445 11.98 19.53 -15.91
C ILE A 445 11.23 20.79 -16.33
N PHE A 446 11.04 21.01 -17.63
CA PHE A 446 10.41 22.19 -18.16
C PHE A 446 8.97 22.37 -17.66
N THR A 447 8.16 21.31 -17.70
CA THR A 447 6.75 21.37 -17.30
C THR A 447 6.55 21.51 -15.79
N ASN A 448 7.52 21.07 -14.98
CA ASN A 448 7.44 21.12 -13.51
C ASN A 448 8.36 22.17 -12.87
N MET A 449 9.05 23.00 -13.65
CA MET A 449 10.00 23.99 -13.14
C MET A 449 9.36 24.93 -12.08
N SER A 450 8.15 25.40 -12.33
CA SER A 450 7.43 26.26 -11.38
C SER A 450 7.07 25.55 -10.08
N PHE A 451 6.72 24.27 -10.13
CA PHE A 451 6.42 23.43 -8.98
C PHE A 451 7.70 23.12 -8.18
N LEU A 452 8.78 22.78 -8.87
CA LEU A 452 10.08 22.51 -8.25
C LEU A 452 10.63 23.75 -7.53
N LYS A 453 10.51 24.94 -8.12
CA LYS A 453 10.88 26.19 -7.47
C LYS A 453 10.09 26.44 -6.19
N LYS A 454 8.77 26.24 -6.20
CA LYS A 454 7.92 26.38 -5.00
C LYS A 454 8.34 25.46 -3.85
N ILE A 455 8.84 24.26 -4.15
CA ILE A 455 9.32 23.31 -3.13
C ILE A 455 10.73 23.67 -2.66
N ALA A 456 11.60 24.10 -3.55
CA ALA A 456 12.99 24.41 -3.26
C ALA A 456 13.17 25.72 -2.47
N GLU A 457 12.39 26.76 -2.76
CA GLU A 457 12.48 28.08 -2.10
C GLU A 457 12.44 28.02 -0.55
N PRO A 458 11.49 27.32 0.10
CA PRO A 458 11.46 27.24 1.57
C PRO A 458 12.69 26.52 2.15
N VAL A 459 13.24 25.54 1.42
CA VAL A 459 14.42 24.78 1.83
C VAL A 459 15.66 25.64 1.68
N ILE A 460 15.84 26.30 0.55
CA ILE A 460 16.98 27.19 0.27
C ILE A 460 17.00 28.38 1.26
N ASN A 461 15.84 28.97 1.54
CA ASN A 461 15.72 30.07 2.51
C ASN A 461 16.03 29.65 3.96
N LYS A 462 15.88 28.36 4.28
CA LYS A 462 16.22 27.83 5.60
C LYS A 462 17.72 27.55 5.76
N PHE A 463 18.42 27.31 4.66
CA PHE A 463 19.90 27.16 4.67
C PHE A 463 20.65 28.51 4.49
N LYS A 464 19.92 29.57 4.14
CA LYS A 464 20.48 30.94 4.05
C LYS A 464 20.35 31.75 5.35
N LYS A 465 19.64 31.21 6.35
CA LYS A 465 19.57 31.73 7.71
C LYS A 465 20.36 30.82 8.66
#